data_fabb53bd666446214f892cd4c158c35d
#
_entry.id   fabb53bd666446214f892cd4c158c35d
#
_cell.length_a   1.000
_cell.length_b   1.000
_cell.length_c   1.000
_cell.angle_alpha   90.00
_cell.angle_beta   90.00
_cell.angle_gamma   90.00
#
_symmetry.space_group_name_H-M   'P 1'
#
loop_
_entity.id
_entity.type
_entity.pdbx_description
1 polymer ?
#
loop_
_entity_poly.entity_id
_entity_poly.type
_entity_poly.pdbx_seq_one_letter_code
_entity_poly.pdbx_strand_id
1 'polypeptide(L)'
;MNRYASKAVAAGLVLACCAPWSVAQNQAPAGGPWVADLGNGRYQNPILYADYSDPDAIRVGSTFYMTASSFSNAPGLPLLQSTDMVNWQLVGHALPALVPGQAFATPQPGKGVWAPSLRHHAGKFWIFYPDPDFGVYVITATDFAGPWSAPHLLLPGKGIIDPSPLWDDDGKAYLVHAWAKSRAGFNNILTLRAMDPEARTLLDGRGQNIIDGNQLPGYTTLEGPKFYKKDGYYYIFAPAGGVEHGWQSVFRSRAINGPYQDRIVMAQGGSTTNGPHQGAWVDDLKGQDWFYHFQHQGAYGRVVHLQPMRWHDGWPVIGIDREGQGTGEPVLVHDKPAGIDSGRVAPPAGDEFNAREPGLQWQWNANPAPGWHTPDARKGWLRLNAQAAPLDGSVRDVPSVLTQKFPAPAFTVDTRIELGGAVTRAGLVVLGIKYAWFGVRHAKEGAQLVLATCEQPAAACKEQVQIVGSVQRQPVHVRAQVSDGAIVRFAYSFDGKNYTLAGAPFTASVGRWVGAQVGLLATRAPGSAPAYLDVDYFRVGR
;
A
#
# COMPACT_ATOMS: atom_id res chain seq x y z
N MET A 1 -75.03 3.58 38.96
CA MET A 1 -74.05 4.48 39.56
C MET A 1 -72.74 3.75 39.71
N ASN A 2 -71.79 3.98 38.80
CA ASN A 2 -70.36 3.81 39.00
C ASN A 2 -69.65 4.20 37.73
N ARG A 3 -68.91 5.30 37.82
CA ARG A 3 -68.09 5.85 36.75
C ARG A 3 -66.74 5.17 36.74
N TYR A 4 -66.36 4.59 35.61
CA TYR A 4 -64.94 4.17 35.38
C TYR A 4 -64.23 5.26 34.60
N ALA A 5 -63.20 5.82 35.19
CA ALA A 5 -62.29 6.78 34.57
C ALA A 5 -61.18 6.03 33.86
N SER A 6 -61.07 6.23 32.53
CA SER A 6 -59.96 5.71 31.70
C SER A 6 -58.74 6.60 31.85
N LYS A 7 -57.63 6.04 32.27
CA LYS A 7 -56.32 6.70 32.23
C LYS A 7 -55.68 6.43 30.86
N ALA A 8 -55.48 7.47 30.07
CA ALA A 8 -54.69 7.42 28.85
C ALA A 8 -53.18 7.45 29.22
N VAL A 9 -52.43 6.44 28.78
CA VAL A 9 -50.97 6.39 28.84
C VAL A 9 -50.46 7.01 27.55
N ALA A 10 -49.80 8.16 27.63
CA ALA A 10 -49.07 8.77 26.53
C ALA A 10 -47.72 8.08 26.37
N ALA A 11 -47.56 7.35 25.26
CA ALA A 11 -46.27 6.81 24.85
C ALA A 11 -45.48 7.91 24.13
N GLY A 12 -44.43 8.43 24.76
CA GLY A 12 -43.51 9.35 24.15
C GLY A 12 -42.57 8.62 23.19
N LEU A 13 -42.68 8.89 21.92
CA LEU A 13 -41.70 8.47 20.91
C LEU A 13 -40.44 9.35 21.06
N VAL A 14 -39.35 8.75 21.52
CA VAL A 14 -38.01 9.37 21.46
C VAL A 14 -37.47 9.11 20.05
N LEU A 15 -37.55 10.10 19.17
CA LEU A 15 -36.80 10.10 17.90
C LEU A 15 -35.31 10.32 18.23
N ALA A 16 -34.53 9.26 18.15
CA ALA A 16 -33.08 9.37 18.12
C ALA A 16 -32.66 9.93 16.76
N CYS A 17 -32.30 11.21 16.70
CA CYS A 17 -31.63 11.82 15.55
C CYS A 17 -30.23 11.21 15.41
N CYS A 18 -30.09 10.20 14.55
CA CYS A 18 -28.79 9.81 14.04
C CYS A 18 -28.32 10.90 13.07
N ALA A 19 -27.52 11.84 13.55
CA ALA A 19 -26.77 12.73 12.68
C ALA A 19 -25.71 11.90 11.96
N PRO A 20 -25.57 12.00 10.62
CA PRO A 20 -24.47 11.35 9.93
C PRO A 20 -23.15 11.99 10.41
N TRP A 21 -22.23 11.17 10.82
CA TRP A 21 -20.88 11.61 11.11
C TRP A 21 -20.24 12.01 9.77
N SER A 22 -20.26 13.30 9.47
CA SER A 22 -19.42 13.85 8.42
C SER A 22 -17.98 13.82 8.92
N VAL A 23 -17.21 12.85 8.47
CA VAL A 23 -15.75 12.89 8.53
C VAL A 23 -15.34 14.12 7.72
N ALA A 24 -14.90 15.17 8.39
CA ALA A 24 -14.31 16.32 7.72
C ALA A 24 -13.03 15.84 7.02
N GLN A 25 -13.14 15.54 5.74
CA GLN A 25 -11.99 15.25 4.90
C GLN A 25 -11.17 16.53 4.78
N ASN A 26 -10.00 16.56 5.40
CA ASN A 26 -8.94 17.50 5.05
C ASN A 26 -8.52 17.18 3.61
N GLN A 27 -9.21 17.74 2.63
CA GLN A 27 -8.77 17.69 1.24
C GLN A 27 -7.45 18.47 1.16
N ALA A 28 -6.38 17.74 0.85
CA ALA A 28 -5.16 18.36 0.37
C ALA A 28 -5.54 19.26 -0.84
N PRO A 29 -4.88 20.42 -1.02
CA PRO A 29 -5.17 21.29 -2.14
C PRO A 29 -5.10 20.49 -3.44
N ALA A 30 -6.03 20.75 -4.37
CA ALA A 30 -6.08 20.13 -5.69
C ALA A 30 -4.72 20.31 -6.40
N GLY A 31 -3.85 19.30 -6.35
CA GLY A 31 -2.49 19.35 -6.85
C GLY A 31 -1.47 18.76 -5.86
N GLY A 32 -1.61 17.47 -5.50
CA GLY A 32 -0.54 16.70 -4.85
C GLY A 32 0.76 16.74 -5.65
N PRO A 33 1.88 16.23 -5.11
CA PRO A 33 3.18 16.28 -5.77
C PRO A 33 3.21 15.46 -7.09
N TRP A 34 2.29 14.51 -7.26
CA TRP A 34 2.03 13.79 -8.51
C TRP A 34 0.56 13.86 -8.90
N VAL A 35 0.28 14.14 -10.16
CA VAL A 35 -1.06 14.17 -10.75
C VAL A 35 -1.05 13.39 -12.05
N ALA A 36 -1.81 12.31 -12.10
CA ALA A 36 -1.93 11.47 -13.30
C ALA A 36 -2.88 12.07 -14.35
N ASP A 37 -3.94 12.74 -13.93
CA ASP A 37 -4.93 13.39 -14.80
C ASP A 37 -4.36 14.67 -15.41
N LEU A 38 -4.22 14.70 -16.74
CA LEU A 38 -3.67 15.85 -17.47
C LEU A 38 -4.70 16.98 -17.66
N GLY A 39 -5.99 16.76 -17.35
CA GLY A 39 -7.07 17.76 -17.42
C GLY A 39 -7.56 18.08 -18.83
N ASN A 40 -7.17 17.31 -19.81
CA ASN A 40 -7.55 17.45 -21.22
C ASN A 40 -8.19 16.16 -21.79
N GLY A 41 -8.81 15.35 -20.91
CA GLY A 41 -9.38 14.04 -21.27
C GLY A 41 -8.35 12.92 -21.35
N ARG A 42 -7.08 13.19 -21.00
CA ARG A 42 -5.97 12.22 -21.05
C ARG A 42 -5.37 12.03 -19.64
N TYR A 43 -4.68 10.92 -19.46
CA TYR A 43 -3.90 10.63 -18.27
C TYR A 43 -2.47 10.24 -18.63
N GLN A 44 -1.58 10.35 -17.64
CA GLN A 44 -0.21 9.85 -17.70
C GLN A 44 0.01 8.73 -16.68
N ASN A 45 0.78 7.73 -17.08
CA ASN A 45 1.29 6.69 -16.19
C ASN A 45 2.62 7.12 -15.52
N PRO A 46 2.86 6.64 -14.29
CA PRO A 46 1.96 5.83 -13.47
C PRO A 46 0.75 6.63 -12.97
N ILE A 47 -0.42 5.98 -12.86
CA ILE A 47 -1.61 6.63 -12.29
C ILE A 47 -1.47 6.89 -10.79
N LEU A 48 -0.70 6.06 -10.10
CA LEU A 48 -0.30 6.25 -8.70
C LEU A 48 1.23 6.19 -8.62
N TYR A 49 1.87 7.34 -8.44
CA TYR A 49 3.32 7.41 -8.24
C TYR A 49 3.65 7.20 -6.75
N ALA A 50 3.21 6.07 -6.22
CA ALA A 50 3.46 5.63 -4.85
C ALA A 50 3.43 4.10 -4.81
N ASP A 51 4.08 3.51 -3.82
CA ASP A 51 4.24 2.06 -3.66
C ASP A 51 2.92 1.38 -3.26
N TYR A 52 2.01 1.22 -4.23
CA TYR A 52 0.83 0.37 -4.11
C TYR A 52 1.09 -0.95 -4.86
N SER A 53 1.97 -1.76 -4.27
CA SER A 53 2.48 -3.01 -4.81
C SER A 53 1.37 -4.03 -5.07
N ASP A 54 1.49 -4.79 -6.17
CA ASP A 54 0.61 -5.92 -6.48
C ASP A 54 -0.89 -5.54 -6.47
N PRO A 55 -1.30 -4.47 -7.19
CA PRO A 55 -2.66 -3.95 -7.11
C PRO A 55 -3.67 -4.96 -7.64
N ASP A 56 -4.80 -5.10 -6.95
CA ASP A 56 -5.99 -5.74 -7.49
C ASP A 56 -7.17 -4.78 -7.44
N ALA A 57 -7.93 -4.70 -8.52
CA ALA A 57 -9.02 -3.75 -8.67
C ALA A 57 -10.26 -4.40 -9.28
N ILE A 58 -11.42 -3.86 -8.91
CA ILE A 58 -12.73 -4.26 -9.42
C ILE A 58 -13.63 -3.04 -9.66
N ARG A 59 -14.65 -3.22 -10.48
CA ARG A 59 -15.76 -2.27 -10.61
C ARG A 59 -17.02 -2.83 -9.95
N VAL A 60 -17.69 -2.02 -9.14
CA VAL A 60 -19.04 -2.32 -8.64
C VAL A 60 -19.93 -1.12 -8.92
N GLY A 61 -20.91 -1.30 -9.79
CA GLY A 61 -21.72 -0.19 -10.29
C GLY A 61 -20.87 0.83 -11.06
N SER A 62 -20.88 2.08 -10.63
CA SER A 62 -20.12 3.17 -11.23
C SER A 62 -18.80 3.49 -10.49
N THR A 63 -18.44 2.70 -9.48
CA THR A 63 -17.28 2.95 -8.65
C THR A 63 -16.23 1.84 -8.84
N PHE A 64 -14.97 2.25 -8.90
CA PHE A 64 -13.81 1.37 -8.97
C PHE A 64 -13.15 1.29 -7.60
N TYR A 65 -12.74 0.11 -7.21
CA TYR A 65 -12.13 -0.20 -5.92
C TYR A 65 -10.80 -0.90 -6.14
N MET A 66 -9.80 -0.56 -5.34
CA MET A 66 -8.46 -1.15 -5.41
C MET A 66 -7.92 -1.41 -4.02
N THR A 67 -7.17 -2.49 -3.88
CA THR A 67 -6.32 -2.76 -2.72
C THR A 67 -4.93 -3.19 -3.20
N ALA A 68 -3.96 -3.20 -2.30
CA ALA A 68 -2.56 -3.51 -2.62
C ALA A 68 -1.85 -4.19 -1.44
N SER A 69 -0.69 -4.77 -1.69
CA SER A 69 0.21 -5.27 -0.66
C SER A 69 0.59 -4.18 0.34
N SER A 70 0.72 -4.54 1.59
CA SER A 70 1.22 -3.63 2.65
C SER A 70 2.40 -4.20 3.42
N PHE A 71 2.75 -5.44 3.17
CA PHE A 71 3.82 -6.18 3.83
C PHE A 71 3.68 -6.09 5.35
N SER A 72 4.72 -5.67 6.08
CA SER A 72 4.68 -5.56 7.54
C SER A 72 4.25 -4.19 8.07
N ASN A 73 3.86 -3.26 7.20
CA ASN A 73 3.38 -1.93 7.61
C ASN A 73 1.94 -1.99 8.09
N ALA A 74 1.64 -1.33 9.20
CA ALA A 74 0.30 -1.29 9.80
C ALA A 74 -0.22 0.16 9.95
N PRO A 75 -1.50 0.42 9.63
CA PRO A 75 -2.53 -0.53 9.17
C PRO A 75 -2.22 -1.09 7.78
N GLY A 76 -2.70 -2.32 7.51
CA GLY A 76 -2.46 -3.04 6.26
C GLY A 76 -3.66 -3.04 5.31
N LEU A 77 -3.44 -3.49 4.05
CA LEU A 77 -4.42 -3.53 2.97
C LEU A 77 -5.06 -2.16 2.72
N PRO A 78 -4.36 -1.22 2.07
CA PRO A 78 -4.92 0.08 1.73
C PRO A 78 -6.15 -0.08 0.83
N LEU A 79 -7.18 0.71 1.08
CA LEU A 79 -8.43 0.72 0.38
C LEU A 79 -8.53 2.01 -0.43
N LEU A 80 -8.50 1.89 -1.77
CA LEU A 80 -8.61 3.02 -2.67
C LEU A 80 -9.89 2.92 -3.49
N GLN A 81 -10.49 4.07 -3.78
CA GLN A 81 -11.68 4.16 -4.62
C GLN A 81 -11.51 5.25 -5.67
N SER A 82 -12.15 5.05 -6.83
CA SER A 82 -12.16 5.97 -7.96
C SER A 82 -13.52 5.92 -8.67
N THR A 83 -13.88 6.97 -9.39
CA THR A 83 -15.02 7.00 -10.29
C THR A 83 -14.62 7.07 -11.77
N ASP A 84 -13.29 7.16 -12.06
CA ASP A 84 -12.78 7.33 -13.43
C ASP A 84 -11.51 6.51 -13.73
N MET A 85 -11.11 5.60 -12.82
CA MET A 85 -9.94 4.70 -12.93
C MET A 85 -8.57 5.39 -12.88
N VAL A 86 -8.51 6.72 -12.88
CA VAL A 86 -7.27 7.53 -12.93
C VAL A 86 -7.06 8.30 -11.63
N ASN A 87 -8.11 8.93 -11.13
CA ASN A 87 -8.10 9.71 -9.90
C ASN A 87 -8.52 8.82 -8.73
N TRP A 88 -7.58 8.49 -7.85
CA TRP A 88 -7.78 7.56 -6.74
C TRP A 88 -7.74 8.26 -5.40
N GLN A 89 -8.68 7.93 -4.53
CA GLN A 89 -8.75 8.39 -3.16
C GLN A 89 -8.47 7.23 -2.20
N LEU A 90 -7.59 7.42 -1.24
CA LEU A 90 -7.40 6.48 -0.11
C LEU A 90 -8.55 6.68 0.88
N VAL A 91 -9.36 5.65 1.09
CA VAL A 91 -10.58 5.72 1.92
C VAL A 91 -10.48 4.93 3.22
N GLY A 92 -9.44 4.12 3.39
CA GLY A 92 -9.22 3.34 4.60
C GLY A 92 -8.14 2.29 4.46
N HIS A 93 -8.12 1.40 5.45
CA HIS A 93 -7.32 0.17 5.46
C HIS A 93 -8.18 -0.98 5.98
N ALA A 94 -8.09 -2.14 5.36
CA ALA A 94 -8.91 -3.28 5.77
C ALA A 94 -8.39 -4.00 7.02
N LEU A 95 -7.10 -3.84 7.34
CA LEU A 95 -6.45 -4.46 8.50
C LEU A 95 -5.91 -3.38 9.44
N PRO A 96 -6.57 -3.08 10.55
CA PRO A 96 -6.03 -2.17 11.57
C PRO A 96 -4.71 -2.65 12.17
N ALA A 97 -4.53 -3.98 12.26
CA ALA A 97 -3.31 -4.65 12.69
C ALA A 97 -3.15 -5.97 11.94
N LEU A 98 -1.90 -6.39 11.70
CA LEU A 98 -1.56 -7.64 11.06
C LEU A 98 -1.70 -8.82 12.02
N VAL A 99 -1.97 -10.01 11.45
CA VAL A 99 -2.11 -11.26 12.22
C VAL A 99 -1.07 -12.30 11.77
N PRO A 100 -0.53 -13.12 12.71
CA PRO A 100 -0.77 -13.12 14.15
C PRO A 100 -0.13 -11.90 14.83
N GLY A 101 -0.86 -11.24 15.75
CA GLY A 101 -0.43 -9.96 16.32
C GLY A 101 0.95 -9.99 16.98
N GLN A 102 1.29 -11.08 17.67
CA GLN A 102 2.60 -11.23 18.31
C GLN A 102 3.76 -11.25 17.31
N ALA A 103 3.57 -11.84 16.13
CA ALA A 103 4.61 -11.89 15.09
C ALA A 103 4.95 -10.50 14.54
N PHE A 104 3.98 -9.59 14.54
CA PHE A 104 4.11 -8.24 14.00
C PHE A 104 4.17 -7.14 15.08
N ALA A 105 4.41 -7.50 16.33
CA ALA A 105 4.69 -6.53 17.39
C ALA A 105 6.04 -5.81 17.22
N THR A 106 6.91 -6.37 16.39
CA THR A 106 8.20 -5.81 15.98
C THR A 106 8.31 -5.78 14.46
N PRO A 107 9.16 -4.92 13.88
CA PRO A 107 9.34 -4.85 12.43
C PRO A 107 9.72 -6.20 11.82
N GLN A 108 9.05 -6.56 10.73
CA GLN A 108 9.23 -7.83 10.01
C GLN A 108 9.46 -7.58 8.51
N PRO A 109 10.60 -6.99 8.11
CA PRO A 109 10.82 -6.57 6.73
C PRO A 109 10.61 -7.70 5.71
N GLY A 110 9.71 -7.47 4.74
CA GLY A 110 9.39 -8.41 3.67
C GLY A 110 8.49 -9.58 4.07
N LYS A 111 7.85 -9.53 5.24
CA LYS A 111 6.80 -10.47 5.69
C LYS A 111 5.44 -9.76 5.71
N GLY A 112 4.42 -10.46 6.17
CA GLY A 112 3.07 -9.92 6.34
C GLY A 112 2.23 -10.01 5.08
N VAL A 113 1.51 -8.97 4.76
CA VAL A 113 0.47 -8.96 3.71
C VAL A 113 1.09 -8.79 2.33
N TRP A 114 1.17 -9.90 1.58
CA TRP A 114 1.60 -9.89 0.18
C TRP A 114 0.38 -9.74 -0.74
N ALA A 115 0.56 -9.92 -2.05
CA ALA A 115 -0.40 -9.67 -3.12
C ALA A 115 -1.84 -10.12 -2.83
N PRO A 116 -2.76 -9.21 -2.55
CA PRO A 116 -4.17 -9.54 -2.31
C PRO A 116 -4.94 -9.76 -3.60
N SER A 117 -6.12 -10.38 -3.47
CA SER A 117 -7.17 -10.33 -4.47
C SER A 117 -8.44 -9.74 -3.88
N LEU A 118 -9.04 -8.80 -4.62
CA LEU A 118 -10.29 -8.13 -4.29
C LEU A 118 -11.39 -8.65 -5.20
N ARG A 119 -12.53 -9.05 -4.63
CA ARG A 119 -13.72 -9.45 -5.39
C ARG A 119 -14.98 -8.87 -4.74
N HIS A 120 -16.04 -8.77 -5.55
CA HIS A 120 -17.38 -8.50 -5.03
C HIS A 120 -18.28 -9.66 -5.43
N HIS A 121 -18.82 -10.38 -4.45
CA HIS A 121 -19.68 -11.54 -4.65
C HIS A 121 -20.76 -11.59 -3.57
N ALA A 122 -21.98 -11.98 -3.96
CA ALA A 122 -23.13 -12.13 -3.05
C ALA A 122 -23.36 -10.90 -2.14
N GLY A 123 -23.22 -9.67 -2.71
CA GLY A 123 -23.43 -8.42 -2.01
C GLY A 123 -22.35 -8.02 -1.00
N LYS A 124 -21.19 -8.66 -1.06
CA LYS A 124 -20.06 -8.39 -0.17
C LYS A 124 -18.78 -8.16 -0.96
N PHE A 125 -17.90 -7.33 -0.44
CA PHE A 125 -16.49 -7.27 -0.81
C PHE A 125 -15.74 -8.38 -0.10
N TRP A 126 -14.79 -8.99 -0.80
CA TRP A 126 -13.93 -10.07 -0.34
C TRP A 126 -12.50 -9.71 -0.64
N ILE A 127 -11.62 -9.80 0.35
CA ILE A 127 -10.18 -9.73 0.15
C ILE A 127 -9.57 -11.05 0.61
N PHE A 128 -8.89 -11.73 -0.33
CA PHE A 128 -8.02 -12.86 -0.06
C PHE A 128 -6.60 -12.35 -0.08
N TYR A 129 -5.88 -12.51 1.01
CA TYR A 129 -4.49 -12.07 1.07
C TYR A 129 -3.59 -13.13 1.67
N PRO A 130 -2.37 -13.31 1.14
CA PRO A 130 -1.43 -14.26 1.70
C PRO A 130 -0.52 -13.57 2.71
N ASP A 131 -0.15 -14.30 3.74
CA ASP A 131 1.09 -14.13 4.45
C ASP A 131 1.96 -15.36 4.15
N PRO A 132 3.13 -15.22 3.48
CA PRO A 132 3.91 -16.36 3.02
C PRO A 132 4.48 -17.23 4.15
N ASP A 133 4.47 -16.77 5.37
CA ASP A 133 4.91 -17.52 6.54
C ASP A 133 3.77 -18.27 7.25
N PHE A 134 2.49 -17.88 7.01
CA PHE A 134 1.32 -18.43 7.69
C PHE A 134 0.28 -19.05 6.74
N GLY A 135 0.05 -18.46 5.56
CA GLY A 135 -0.92 -18.97 4.57
C GLY A 135 -1.85 -17.89 4.03
N VAL A 136 -3.02 -18.30 3.52
CA VAL A 136 -4.02 -17.42 2.92
C VAL A 136 -5.12 -17.09 3.91
N TYR A 137 -5.33 -15.80 4.12
CA TYR A 137 -6.42 -15.26 4.92
C TYR A 137 -7.53 -14.67 4.04
N VAL A 138 -8.74 -14.64 4.59
CA VAL A 138 -9.93 -14.05 3.97
C VAL A 138 -10.58 -13.09 4.94
N ILE A 139 -10.98 -11.92 4.43
CA ILE A 139 -11.80 -10.94 5.13
C ILE A 139 -12.91 -10.46 4.23
N THR A 140 -14.05 -10.05 4.80
CA THR A 140 -15.22 -9.57 4.07
C THR A 140 -15.81 -8.32 4.68
N ALA A 141 -16.46 -7.51 3.85
CA ALA A 141 -17.25 -6.36 4.28
C ALA A 141 -18.46 -6.15 3.36
N THR A 142 -19.54 -5.58 3.86
CA THR A 142 -20.68 -5.13 3.03
C THR A 142 -20.44 -3.74 2.44
N ASP A 143 -19.66 -2.92 3.13
CA ASP A 143 -19.19 -1.63 2.64
C ASP A 143 -17.68 -1.69 2.46
N PHE A 144 -17.17 -1.14 1.35
CA PHE A 144 -15.74 -1.16 1.06
C PHE A 144 -14.90 -0.39 2.10
N ALA A 145 -15.45 0.70 2.65
CA ALA A 145 -14.81 1.43 3.74
C ALA A 145 -14.79 0.66 5.08
N GLY A 146 -15.51 -0.48 5.15
CA GLY A 146 -15.61 -1.33 6.34
C GLY A 146 -16.88 -1.09 7.17
N PRO A 147 -17.00 -1.70 8.35
CA PRO A 147 -15.97 -2.53 8.97
C PRO A 147 -15.73 -3.86 8.25
N TRP A 148 -14.48 -4.27 8.17
CA TRP A 148 -14.07 -5.57 7.65
C TRP A 148 -14.11 -6.61 8.75
N SER A 149 -14.41 -7.87 8.38
CA SER A 149 -14.40 -8.99 9.33
C SER A 149 -12.99 -9.25 9.89
N ALA A 150 -12.91 -9.96 11.01
CA ALA A 150 -11.65 -10.50 11.47
C ALA A 150 -11.04 -11.45 10.41
N PRO A 151 -9.70 -11.50 10.26
CA PRO A 151 -9.04 -12.41 9.32
C PRO A 151 -9.31 -13.87 9.65
N HIS A 152 -9.80 -14.61 8.66
CA HIS A 152 -9.99 -16.06 8.71
C HIS A 152 -8.87 -16.74 7.90
N LEU A 153 -8.11 -17.65 8.52
CA LEU A 153 -7.06 -18.43 7.86
C LEU A 153 -7.70 -19.57 7.09
N LEU A 154 -7.95 -19.38 5.80
CA LEU A 154 -8.57 -20.36 4.90
C LEU A 154 -7.62 -21.50 4.52
N LEU A 155 -6.38 -21.17 4.18
CA LEU A 155 -5.37 -22.14 3.71
C LEU A 155 -4.08 -21.93 4.50
N PRO A 156 -3.86 -22.69 5.58
CA PRO A 156 -2.60 -22.64 6.32
C PRO A 156 -1.46 -23.26 5.52
N GLY A 157 -0.27 -22.67 5.60
CA GLY A 157 0.92 -23.20 4.94
C GLY A 157 1.96 -22.15 4.65
N LYS A 158 3.22 -22.56 4.48
CA LYS A 158 4.32 -21.68 4.12
C LYS A 158 4.51 -21.61 2.62
N GLY A 159 4.81 -20.41 2.12
CA GLY A 159 5.13 -20.17 0.72
C GLY A 159 3.93 -20.10 -0.21
N ILE A 160 2.72 -20.14 0.31
CA ILE A 160 1.50 -19.94 -0.47
C ILE A 160 1.31 -18.44 -0.67
N ILE A 161 1.26 -17.99 -1.93
CA ILE A 161 1.17 -16.57 -2.29
C ILE A 161 0.13 -16.32 -3.38
N ASP A 162 -0.26 -15.06 -3.54
CA ASP A 162 -1.06 -14.54 -4.64
C ASP A 162 -2.39 -15.28 -4.86
N PRO A 163 -3.23 -15.44 -3.83
CA PRO A 163 -4.50 -16.15 -3.96
C PRO A 163 -5.47 -15.38 -4.83
N SER A 164 -6.18 -16.04 -5.73
CA SER A 164 -7.25 -15.46 -6.54
C SER A 164 -8.48 -16.35 -6.57
N PRO A 165 -9.59 -15.94 -5.94
CA PRO A 165 -10.82 -16.72 -5.93
C PRO A 165 -11.64 -16.54 -7.21
N LEU A 166 -12.43 -17.56 -7.52
CA LEU A 166 -13.48 -17.54 -8.55
C LEU A 166 -14.72 -18.26 -8.01
N TRP A 167 -15.87 -17.63 -8.09
CA TRP A 167 -17.18 -18.27 -7.96
C TRP A 167 -17.69 -18.58 -9.37
N ASP A 168 -17.93 -19.85 -9.65
CA ASP A 168 -18.34 -20.31 -10.96
C ASP A 168 -19.86 -20.28 -11.13
N ASP A 169 -20.35 -20.34 -12.39
CA ASP A 169 -21.76 -20.29 -12.73
C ASP A 169 -22.56 -21.50 -12.19
N ASP A 170 -21.90 -22.62 -11.87
CA ASP A 170 -22.51 -23.79 -11.26
C ASP A 170 -22.63 -23.71 -9.72
N GLY A 171 -22.28 -22.55 -9.14
CA GLY A 171 -22.33 -22.30 -7.71
C GLY A 171 -21.13 -22.84 -6.92
N LYS A 172 -20.15 -23.45 -7.57
CA LYS A 172 -18.90 -23.85 -6.92
C LYS A 172 -17.93 -22.68 -6.82
N ALA A 173 -17.02 -22.78 -5.87
CA ALA A 173 -15.98 -21.78 -5.66
C ALA A 173 -14.59 -22.44 -5.68
N TYR A 174 -13.64 -21.66 -6.21
CA TYR A 174 -12.27 -22.10 -6.41
C TYR A 174 -11.29 -21.02 -6.01
N LEU A 175 -10.06 -21.45 -5.71
CA LEU A 175 -8.94 -20.57 -5.41
C LEU A 175 -7.74 -21.02 -6.23
N VAL A 176 -7.16 -20.14 -7.03
CA VAL A 176 -5.83 -20.34 -7.64
C VAL A 176 -4.80 -19.59 -6.81
N HIS A 177 -3.63 -20.18 -6.61
CA HIS A 177 -2.51 -19.53 -5.92
C HIS A 177 -1.17 -19.91 -6.53
N ALA A 178 -0.14 -19.11 -6.24
CA ALA A 178 1.25 -19.36 -6.59
C ALA A 178 2.07 -19.81 -5.36
N TRP A 179 3.39 -19.97 -5.57
CA TRP A 179 4.33 -20.43 -4.56
C TRP A 179 5.59 -19.55 -4.50
N ALA A 180 5.99 -19.15 -3.31
CA ALA A 180 7.21 -18.41 -3.06
C ALA A 180 8.38 -19.36 -2.77
N LYS A 181 9.37 -19.44 -3.66
CA LYS A 181 10.56 -20.30 -3.50
C LYS A 181 11.27 -20.11 -2.17
N SER A 182 11.30 -18.88 -1.67
CA SER A 182 11.97 -18.52 -0.42
C SER A 182 11.35 -19.17 0.83
N ARG A 183 10.14 -19.75 0.74
CA ARG A 183 9.42 -20.41 1.84
C ARG A 183 9.05 -21.84 1.48
N ALA A 184 8.55 -22.09 0.27
CA ALA A 184 8.12 -23.41 -0.19
C ALA A 184 9.29 -24.29 -0.69
N GLY A 185 10.43 -23.67 -1.05
CA GLY A 185 11.55 -24.36 -1.69
C GLY A 185 11.43 -24.45 -3.22
N PHE A 186 10.26 -24.19 -3.77
CA PHE A 186 9.95 -24.15 -5.21
C PHE A 186 9.04 -22.96 -5.55
N ASN A 187 8.92 -22.65 -6.84
CA ASN A 187 8.02 -21.64 -7.41
C ASN A 187 7.65 -22.04 -8.84
N ASN A 188 7.09 -21.09 -9.60
CA ASN A 188 6.78 -21.26 -11.03
C ASN A 188 5.64 -22.26 -11.30
N ILE A 189 4.78 -22.49 -10.30
CA ILE A 189 3.63 -23.42 -10.35
C ILE A 189 2.39 -22.68 -9.86
N LEU A 190 1.25 -22.86 -10.58
CA LEU A 190 -0.06 -22.42 -10.14
C LEU A 190 -0.91 -23.61 -9.73
N THR A 191 -1.46 -23.52 -8.52
CA THR A 191 -2.25 -24.59 -7.90
C THR A 191 -3.70 -24.15 -7.76
N LEU A 192 -4.63 -24.97 -8.23
CA LEU A 192 -6.07 -24.82 -8.08
C LEU A 192 -6.54 -25.56 -6.82
N ARG A 193 -7.40 -24.90 -6.04
CA ARG A 193 -8.07 -25.44 -4.86
C ARG A 193 -9.57 -25.33 -5.03
N ALA A 194 -10.32 -26.34 -4.62
CA ALA A 194 -11.75 -26.23 -4.43
C ALA A 194 -12.04 -25.68 -3.02
N MET A 195 -12.92 -24.70 -2.91
CA MET A 195 -13.33 -24.14 -1.62
C MET A 195 -14.86 -24.09 -1.51
N ASP A 196 -15.38 -24.03 -0.29
CA ASP A 196 -16.79 -23.75 -0.11
C ASP A 196 -17.10 -22.30 -0.56
N PRO A 197 -18.33 -22.02 -1.06
CA PRO A 197 -18.66 -20.69 -1.61
C PRO A 197 -18.55 -19.54 -0.62
N GLU A 198 -18.54 -19.82 0.69
CA GLU A 198 -18.37 -18.84 1.75
C GLU A 198 -16.92 -18.73 2.22
N ALA A 199 -16.01 -19.42 1.53
CA ALA A 199 -14.57 -19.45 1.79
C ALA A 199 -14.21 -19.74 3.26
N ARG A 200 -14.96 -20.63 3.91
CA ARG A 200 -14.68 -21.06 5.28
C ARG A 200 -13.67 -22.21 5.32
N THR A 201 -13.73 -23.09 4.32
CA THR A 201 -12.87 -24.29 4.25
C THR A 201 -12.53 -24.62 2.80
N LEU A 202 -11.41 -25.34 2.61
CA LEU A 202 -11.12 -25.99 1.36
C LEU A 202 -11.82 -27.34 1.30
N LEU A 203 -12.29 -27.71 0.10
CA LEU A 203 -13.02 -28.95 -0.15
C LEU A 203 -12.12 -30.05 -0.70
N ASP A 204 -10.86 -29.74 -0.96
CA ASP A 204 -9.86 -30.69 -1.45
C ASP A 204 -8.69 -30.85 -0.44
N GLY A 205 -8.00 -31.97 -0.49
CA GLY A 205 -6.90 -32.25 0.44
C GLY A 205 -5.59 -31.57 0.06
N ARG A 206 -5.22 -31.50 -1.22
CA ARG A 206 -3.90 -31.01 -1.68
C ARG A 206 -3.97 -29.99 -2.79
N GLY A 207 -5.10 -29.85 -3.48
CA GLY A 207 -5.21 -29.08 -4.71
C GLY A 207 -4.56 -29.79 -5.91
N GLN A 208 -4.69 -29.14 -7.06
CA GLN A 208 -4.17 -29.61 -8.32
C GLN A 208 -3.24 -28.55 -8.93
N ASN A 209 -2.03 -28.94 -9.30
CA ASN A 209 -1.17 -28.08 -10.12
C ASN A 209 -1.74 -28.04 -11.52
N ILE A 210 -2.25 -26.89 -11.93
CA ILE A 210 -2.93 -26.72 -13.23
C ILE A 210 -2.03 -26.07 -14.27
N ILE A 211 -0.99 -25.35 -13.83
CA ILE A 211 0.03 -24.76 -14.70
C ILE A 211 1.39 -24.97 -14.04
N ASP A 212 2.31 -25.57 -14.78
CA ASP A 212 3.72 -25.72 -14.39
C ASP A 212 4.60 -24.94 -15.36
N GLY A 213 5.02 -23.74 -14.96
CA GLY A 213 5.89 -22.89 -15.75
C GLY A 213 7.29 -23.49 -16.00
N ASN A 214 7.70 -24.50 -15.21
CA ASN A 214 8.95 -25.20 -15.48
C ASN A 214 8.89 -26.09 -16.74
N GLN A 215 7.69 -26.36 -17.23
CA GLN A 215 7.45 -27.09 -18.48
C GLN A 215 7.27 -26.13 -19.69
N LEU A 216 7.22 -24.81 -19.44
CA LEU A 216 7.00 -23.80 -20.47
C LEU A 216 8.33 -23.12 -20.84
N PRO A 217 8.68 -23.03 -22.13
CA PRO A 217 9.94 -22.42 -22.56
C PRO A 217 10.08 -20.97 -22.09
N GLY A 218 11.15 -20.68 -21.36
CA GLY A 218 11.49 -19.33 -20.90
C GLY A 218 10.76 -18.83 -19.66
N TYR A 219 9.73 -19.56 -19.16
CA TYR A 219 9.01 -19.15 -17.97
C TYR A 219 9.86 -19.35 -16.73
N THR A 220 10.01 -18.26 -15.97
CA THR A 220 10.60 -18.25 -14.63
C THR A 220 9.73 -17.37 -13.74
N THR A 221 9.64 -17.69 -12.46
CA THR A 221 8.89 -16.86 -11.50
C THR A 221 7.46 -16.58 -11.97
N LEU A 222 6.75 -17.62 -12.43
CA LEU A 222 5.32 -17.53 -12.71
C LEU A 222 4.58 -17.38 -11.38
N GLU A 223 3.90 -16.26 -11.20
CA GLU A 223 3.24 -15.88 -9.95
C GLU A 223 2.05 -14.94 -10.21
N GLY A 224 1.48 -14.32 -9.20
CA GLY A 224 0.47 -13.27 -9.34
C GLY A 224 -0.82 -13.66 -10.07
N PRO A 225 -1.36 -14.90 -10.00
CA PRO A 225 -2.52 -15.26 -10.77
C PRO A 225 -3.74 -14.42 -10.41
N LYS A 226 -4.48 -13.97 -11.44
CA LYS A 226 -5.83 -13.39 -11.31
C LYS A 226 -6.78 -14.22 -12.16
N PHE A 227 -7.82 -14.77 -11.52
CA PHE A 227 -8.69 -15.77 -12.08
C PHE A 227 -10.04 -15.18 -12.49
N TYR A 228 -10.40 -15.37 -13.77
CA TYR A 228 -11.61 -14.84 -14.38
C TYR A 228 -12.30 -15.88 -15.24
N LYS A 229 -13.59 -15.65 -15.54
CA LYS A 229 -14.36 -16.43 -16.52
C LYS A 229 -15.01 -15.48 -17.52
N LYS A 230 -14.87 -15.76 -18.82
CA LYS A 230 -15.45 -14.96 -19.90
C LYS A 230 -15.73 -15.87 -21.12
N ASP A 231 -16.91 -15.72 -21.71
CA ASP A 231 -17.31 -16.40 -22.97
C ASP A 231 -17.05 -17.93 -22.96
N GLY A 232 -17.28 -18.56 -21.80
CA GLY A 232 -17.13 -20.01 -21.61
C GLY A 232 -15.67 -20.46 -21.49
N TYR A 233 -14.72 -19.54 -21.32
CA TYR A 233 -13.33 -19.82 -20.99
C TYR A 233 -13.00 -19.37 -19.56
N TYR A 234 -12.14 -20.13 -18.92
CA TYR A 234 -11.41 -19.74 -17.71
C TYR A 234 -10.11 -19.05 -18.13
N TYR A 235 -9.84 -17.88 -17.57
CA TYR A 235 -8.64 -17.10 -17.82
C TYR A 235 -7.86 -16.91 -16.52
N ILE A 236 -6.57 -17.18 -16.57
CA ILE A 236 -5.63 -16.87 -15.49
C ILE A 236 -4.62 -15.87 -16.03
N PHE A 237 -4.69 -14.64 -15.55
CA PHE A 237 -3.70 -13.61 -15.85
C PHE A 237 -2.57 -13.80 -14.85
N ALA A 238 -1.39 -14.18 -15.30
CA ALA A 238 -0.25 -14.43 -14.42
C ALA A 238 1.04 -13.93 -15.08
N PRO A 239 1.76 -13.02 -14.40
CA PRO A 239 3.06 -12.55 -14.88
C PRO A 239 4.14 -13.62 -14.66
N ALA A 240 5.23 -13.48 -15.43
CA ALA A 240 6.44 -14.27 -15.28
C ALA A 240 7.69 -13.43 -15.57
N GLY A 241 8.89 -13.98 -15.34
CA GLY A 241 10.16 -13.31 -15.62
C GLY A 241 10.66 -12.37 -14.52
N GLY A 242 9.88 -12.19 -13.44
CA GLY A 242 10.20 -11.33 -12.30
C GLY A 242 9.94 -9.85 -12.54
N VAL A 243 9.99 -9.07 -11.46
CA VAL A 243 9.49 -7.67 -11.40
C VAL A 243 10.32 -6.65 -12.20
N GLU A 244 11.56 -6.97 -12.57
CA GLU A 244 12.44 -6.04 -13.30
C GLU A 244 12.41 -6.25 -14.82
N HIS A 245 12.24 -7.50 -15.26
CA HIS A 245 12.36 -7.87 -16.68
C HIS A 245 11.23 -8.76 -17.17
N GLY A 246 10.19 -8.95 -16.34
CA GLY A 246 9.09 -9.84 -16.63
C GLY A 246 8.08 -9.28 -17.63
N TRP A 247 7.03 -10.07 -17.81
CA TRP A 247 5.93 -9.78 -18.72
C TRP A 247 4.63 -10.31 -18.14
N GLN A 248 3.50 -9.86 -18.68
CA GLN A 248 2.18 -10.38 -18.34
C GLN A 248 1.79 -11.47 -19.34
N SER A 249 1.57 -12.69 -18.82
CA SER A 249 0.97 -13.78 -19.56
C SER A 249 -0.49 -13.97 -19.19
N VAL A 250 -1.23 -14.63 -20.09
CA VAL A 250 -2.58 -15.11 -19.86
C VAL A 250 -2.66 -16.59 -20.26
N PHE A 251 -3.27 -17.38 -19.40
CA PHE A 251 -3.57 -18.78 -19.61
C PHE A 251 -5.07 -18.93 -19.77
N ARG A 252 -5.53 -19.71 -20.77
CA ARG A 252 -6.96 -19.95 -20.99
C ARG A 252 -7.27 -21.41 -21.19
N SER A 253 -8.43 -21.85 -20.71
CA SER A 253 -8.98 -23.20 -20.91
C SER A 253 -10.50 -23.18 -20.92
N ARG A 254 -11.12 -24.17 -21.57
CA ARG A 254 -12.56 -24.40 -21.45
C ARG A 254 -12.94 -25.22 -20.21
N ALA A 255 -11.99 -25.90 -19.60
CA ALA A 255 -12.18 -26.61 -18.35
C ALA A 255 -11.36 -25.95 -17.24
N ILE A 256 -11.94 -25.85 -16.05
CA ILE A 256 -11.33 -25.15 -14.91
C ILE A 256 -9.99 -25.77 -14.47
N ASN A 257 -9.85 -27.08 -14.67
CA ASN A 257 -8.64 -27.84 -14.35
C ASN A 257 -7.67 -28.00 -15.53
N GLY A 258 -7.92 -27.29 -16.66
CA GLY A 258 -7.07 -27.34 -17.85
C GLY A 258 -7.44 -28.46 -18.85
N PRO A 259 -6.58 -28.74 -19.83
CA PRO A 259 -5.28 -28.07 -20.04
C PRO A 259 -5.41 -26.58 -20.43
N TYR A 260 -4.48 -25.77 -19.96
CA TYR A 260 -4.41 -24.34 -20.28
C TYR A 260 -3.45 -24.08 -21.44
N GLN A 261 -3.87 -23.21 -22.35
CA GLN A 261 -3.03 -22.60 -23.38
C GLN A 261 -2.50 -21.28 -22.85
N ASP A 262 -1.28 -20.90 -23.17
CA ASP A 262 -0.66 -19.66 -22.72
C ASP A 262 -0.37 -18.71 -23.87
N ARG A 263 -0.31 -17.40 -23.55
CA ARG A 263 0.17 -16.35 -24.42
C ARG A 263 0.74 -15.20 -23.60
N ILE A 264 1.87 -14.64 -24.04
CA ILE A 264 2.36 -13.34 -23.54
C ILE A 264 1.48 -12.26 -24.18
N VAL A 265 0.86 -11.41 -23.35
CA VAL A 265 -0.13 -10.41 -23.78
C VAL A 265 0.33 -8.96 -23.54
N MET A 266 1.39 -8.79 -22.74
CA MET A 266 2.07 -7.50 -22.55
C MET A 266 3.52 -7.75 -22.15
N ALA A 267 4.43 -7.02 -22.77
CA ALA A 267 5.85 -6.99 -22.43
C ALA A 267 6.37 -5.57 -22.55
N GLN A 268 7.56 -5.28 -22.00
CA GLN A 268 8.16 -3.95 -22.09
C GLN A 268 8.25 -3.44 -23.55
N GLY A 269 8.71 -4.28 -24.48
CA GLY A 269 8.93 -3.89 -25.87
C GLY A 269 9.83 -2.68 -25.97
N GLY A 270 9.44 -1.70 -26.80
CA GLY A 270 10.14 -0.42 -26.96
C GLY A 270 9.76 0.64 -25.92
N SER A 271 8.92 0.33 -24.93
CA SER A 271 8.51 1.27 -23.90
C SER A 271 9.58 1.45 -22.81
N THR A 272 9.47 2.52 -22.02
CA THR A 272 10.31 2.74 -20.84
C THR A 272 9.78 2.07 -19.57
N THR A 273 8.62 1.38 -19.66
CA THR A 273 8.00 0.69 -18.54
C THR A 273 8.52 -0.74 -18.48
N ASN A 274 9.56 -0.97 -17.70
CA ASN A 274 10.16 -2.29 -17.52
C ASN A 274 9.25 -3.21 -16.69
N GLY A 275 9.38 -4.51 -16.95
CA GLY A 275 8.78 -5.58 -16.14
C GLY A 275 7.30 -5.37 -15.80
N PRO A 276 6.40 -5.07 -16.77
CA PRO A 276 4.99 -4.93 -16.46
C PRO A 276 4.49 -6.20 -15.78
N HIS A 277 4.04 -6.07 -14.53
CA HIS A 277 3.89 -7.22 -13.66
C HIS A 277 2.67 -7.06 -12.78
N GLN A 278 1.92 -8.14 -12.61
CA GLN A 278 0.85 -8.36 -11.65
C GLN A 278 -0.15 -7.21 -11.50
N GLY A 279 -1.41 -7.49 -11.80
CA GLY A 279 -2.45 -6.48 -11.75
C GLY A 279 -3.84 -7.06 -11.96
N ALA A 280 -4.76 -6.25 -12.45
CA ALA A 280 -6.17 -6.59 -12.56
C ALA A 280 -6.77 -6.16 -13.90
N TRP A 281 -7.61 -7.00 -14.48
CA TRP A 281 -8.50 -6.66 -15.56
C TRP A 281 -9.80 -6.08 -15.01
N VAL A 282 -10.19 -4.89 -15.51
CA VAL A 282 -11.41 -4.16 -15.14
C VAL A 282 -11.99 -3.50 -16.38
N ASP A 283 -13.31 -3.51 -16.53
CA ASP A 283 -14.02 -2.77 -17.57
C ASP A 283 -14.45 -1.38 -17.08
N ASP A 284 -14.46 -0.38 -17.99
CA ASP A 284 -14.96 0.96 -17.70
C ASP A 284 -16.50 1.06 -17.79
N LEU A 285 -17.07 2.24 -17.59
CA LEU A 285 -18.55 2.44 -17.61
C LEU A 285 -19.18 2.24 -19.00
N LYS A 286 -18.40 2.13 -20.06
CA LYS A 286 -18.86 1.80 -21.43
C LYS A 286 -18.52 0.38 -21.82
N GLY A 287 -17.94 -0.42 -20.93
CA GLY A 287 -17.54 -1.82 -21.18
C GLY A 287 -16.25 -1.95 -21.99
N GLN A 288 -15.44 -0.90 -22.08
CA GLN A 288 -14.07 -0.99 -22.58
C GLN A 288 -13.18 -1.60 -21.51
N ASP A 289 -12.39 -2.59 -21.91
CA ASP A 289 -11.49 -3.31 -21.00
C ASP A 289 -10.19 -2.54 -20.78
N TRP A 290 -9.70 -2.62 -19.53
CA TRP A 290 -8.48 -1.98 -19.05
C TRP A 290 -7.72 -2.93 -18.14
N PHE A 291 -6.41 -2.71 -18.01
CA PHE A 291 -5.54 -3.53 -17.15
C PHE A 291 -4.67 -2.64 -16.27
N TYR A 292 -4.75 -2.85 -14.94
CA TYR A 292 -3.80 -2.30 -14.00
C TYR A 292 -2.59 -3.21 -13.90
N HIS A 293 -1.41 -2.64 -13.72
CA HIS A 293 -0.22 -3.38 -13.36
C HIS A 293 0.74 -2.48 -12.58
N PHE A 294 1.75 -3.04 -11.96
CA PHE A 294 2.80 -2.22 -11.39
C PHE A 294 4.08 -2.24 -12.25
N GLN A 295 4.93 -1.22 -12.02
CA GLN A 295 6.30 -1.15 -12.47
C GLN A 295 7.21 -1.00 -11.24
N HIS A 296 8.29 -1.79 -11.15
CA HIS A 296 9.29 -1.62 -10.10
C HIS A 296 10.23 -0.45 -10.45
N GLN A 297 10.21 0.59 -9.61
CA GLN A 297 11.01 1.81 -9.82
C GLN A 297 12.00 2.08 -8.69
N GLY A 298 12.81 1.08 -8.32
CA GLY A 298 13.86 1.25 -7.33
C GLY A 298 13.33 1.85 -6.01
N ALA A 299 13.92 2.92 -5.54
CA ALA A 299 13.54 3.57 -4.28
C ALA A 299 12.07 4.00 -4.21
N TYR A 300 11.39 4.23 -5.34
CA TYR A 300 9.98 4.60 -5.34
C TYR A 300 9.04 3.41 -5.16
N GLY A 301 9.57 2.18 -5.14
CA GLY A 301 8.80 0.96 -4.99
C GLY A 301 8.07 0.57 -6.27
N ARG A 302 6.86 0.02 -6.12
CA ARG A 302 6.04 -0.51 -7.21
C ARG A 302 4.89 0.44 -7.51
N VAL A 303 5.11 1.31 -8.49
CA VAL A 303 4.15 2.32 -8.94
C VAL A 303 3.10 1.71 -9.86
N VAL A 304 1.86 2.20 -9.81
CA VAL A 304 0.72 1.60 -10.52
C VAL A 304 0.47 2.27 -11.85
N HIS A 305 0.34 1.46 -12.89
CA HIS A 305 0.00 1.87 -14.25
C HIS A 305 -1.40 1.40 -14.65
N LEU A 306 -2.01 2.08 -15.59
CA LEU A 306 -3.26 1.72 -16.24
C LEU A 306 -3.03 1.60 -17.74
N GLN A 307 -3.42 0.47 -18.35
CA GLN A 307 -3.24 0.20 -19.76
C GLN A 307 -4.59 -0.06 -20.45
N PRO A 308 -4.81 0.43 -21.68
CA PRO A 308 -5.93 -0.03 -22.48
C PRO A 308 -5.78 -1.52 -22.78
N MET A 309 -6.90 -2.24 -22.85
CA MET A 309 -6.90 -3.67 -23.17
C MET A 309 -7.98 -3.97 -24.22
N ARG A 310 -7.67 -4.84 -25.16
CA ARG A 310 -8.59 -5.28 -26.22
C ARG A 310 -8.52 -6.79 -26.39
N TRP A 311 -9.62 -7.39 -26.78
CA TRP A 311 -9.68 -8.82 -27.08
C TRP A 311 -9.52 -9.05 -28.60
N HIS A 312 -8.66 -9.99 -28.95
CA HIS A 312 -8.48 -10.47 -30.33
C HIS A 312 -8.39 -11.99 -30.33
N ASP A 313 -9.30 -12.67 -31.05
CA ASP A 313 -9.41 -14.14 -31.11
C ASP A 313 -9.47 -14.83 -29.75
N GLY A 314 -10.19 -14.17 -28.78
CA GLY A 314 -10.34 -14.66 -27.41
C GLY A 314 -9.06 -14.58 -26.58
N TRP A 315 -8.12 -13.72 -26.95
CA TRP A 315 -6.94 -13.34 -26.17
C TRP A 315 -6.92 -11.84 -25.91
N PRO A 316 -6.56 -11.40 -24.70
CA PRO A 316 -6.37 -9.99 -24.45
C PRO A 316 -5.04 -9.52 -25.05
N VAL A 317 -5.01 -8.29 -25.52
CA VAL A 317 -3.81 -7.53 -25.87
C VAL A 317 -3.81 -6.31 -24.95
N ILE A 318 -2.79 -6.16 -24.12
CA ILE A 318 -2.71 -5.12 -23.09
C ILE A 318 -1.71 -4.07 -23.52
N GLY A 319 -2.12 -2.78 -23.55
CA GLY A 319 -1.33 -1.69 -24.09
C GLY A 319 -1.50 -1.57 -25.62
N ILE A 320 -0.45 -1.22 -26.33
CA ILE A 320 -0.45 -1.04 -27.79
C ILE A 320 0.41 -2.11 -28.45
N ASP A 321 -0.19 -2.96 -29.26
CA ASP A 321 0.49 -3.92 -30.12
C ASP A 321 0.97 -3.20 -31.39
N ARG A 322 2.25 -2.81 -31.44
CA ARG A 322 2.86 -2.08 -32.56
C ARG A 322 3.22 -2.98 -33.72
N GLU A 323 3.46 -4.24 -33.44
CA GLU A 323 3.94 -5.23 -34.43
C GLU A 323 2.83 -6.15 -34.95
N GLY A 324 1.63 -6.08 -34.38
CA GLY A 324 0.49 -6.93 -34.76
C GLY A 324 0.65 -8.40 -34.36
N GLN A 325 1.46 -8.69 -33.35
CA GLN A 325 1.79 -10.07 -32.92
C GLN A 325 0.94 -10.55 -31.73
N GLY A 326 0.06 -9.70 -31.19
CA GLY A 326 -0.81 -10.02 -30.06
C GLY A 326 -0.17 -9.79 -28.70
N THR A 327 1.03 -9.19 -28.64
CA THR A 327 1.68 -8.73 -27.41
C THR A 327 1.72 -7.20 -27.40
N GLY A 328 1.07 -6.58 -26.41
CA GLY A 328 1.08 -5.12 -26.30
C GLY A 328 2.27 -4.60 -25.51
N GLU A 329 2.53 -3.30 -25.68
CA GLU A 329 3.53 -2.53 -24.95
C GLU A 329 2.84 -1.51 -24.06
N PRO A 330 3.34 -1.24 -22.82
CA PRO A 330 2.79 -0.23 -21.96
C PRO A 330 2.76 1.17 -22.58
N VAL A 331 1.68 1.91 -22.38
CA VAL A 331 1.56 3.32 -22.77
C VAL A 331 1.92 4.23 -21.59
N LEU A 332 2.58 5.36 -21.86
CA LEU A 332 2.85 6.39 -20.86
C LEU A 332 1.74 7.43 -20.79
N VAL A 333 1.09 7.73 -21.89
CA VAL A 333 -0.02 8.70 -21.97
C VAL A 333 -1.11 8.12 -22.85
N HIS A 334 -2.37 8.18 -22.38
CA HIS A 334 -3.52 7.68 -23.11
C HIS A 334 -4.77 8.51 -22.80
N ASP A 335 -5.85 8.35 -23.58
CA ASP A 335 -7.15 8.91 -23.28
C ASP A 335 -7.72 8.22 -22.03
N LYS A 336 -8.44 8.98 -21.18
CA LYS A 336 -9.04 8.44 -19.95
C LYS A 336 -10.11 7.38 -20.26
N PRO A 337 -10.26 6.37 -19.38
CA PRO A 337 -11.42 5.49 -19.39
C PRO A 337 -12.72 6.26 -19.29
N ALA A 338 -13.82 5.65 -19.73
CA ALA A 338 -15.15 6.18 -19.49
C ALA A 338 -15.51 6.05 -18.00
N GLY A 339 -15.66 7.18 -17.35
CA GLY A 339 -15.94 7.27 -15.92
C GLY A 339 -16.72 8.53 -15.58
N ILE A 340 -17.00 8.72 -14.29
CA ILE A 340 -17.57 9.94 -13.76
C ILE A 340 -16.42 10.83 -13.30
N ASP A 341 -16.29 12.01 -13.90
CA ASP A 341 -15.26 12.97 -13.53
C ASP A 341 -15.52 13.51 -12.11
N SER A 342 -14.66 13.18 -11.19
CA SER A 342 -14.66 13.66 -9.80
C SER A 342 -13.63 14.78 -9.55
N GLY A 343 -13.05 15.30 -10.62
CA GLY A 343 -11.91 16.22 -10.54
C GLY A 343 -10.61 15.51 -10.21
N ARG A 344 -9.53 16.29 -10.13
CA ARG A 344 -8.19 15.77 -9.82
C ARG A 344 -8.06 15.42 -8.35
N VAL A 345 -7.97 14.15 -8.06
CA VAL A 345 -7.80 13.60 -6.71
C VAL A 345 -6.60 12.66 -6.71
N ALA A 346 -5.86 12.66 -5.61
CA ALA A 346 -4.76 11.73 -5.34
C ALA A 346 -4.81 11.31 -3.85
N PRO A 347 -4.20 10.17 -3.48
CA PRO A 347 -4.02 9.84 -2.08
C PRO A 347 -3.31 10.97 -1.32
N PRO A 348 -3.70 11.24 -0.06
CA PRO A 348 -3.09 12.31 0.71
C PRO A 348 -1.60 12.04 0.94
N ALA A 349 -0.79 13.11 0.97
CA ALA A 349 0.65 13.02 1.21
C ALA A 349 1.13 13.93 2.35
N GLY A 350 0.32 14.88 2.79
CA GLY A 350 0.60 15.76 3.91
C GLY A 350 -0.41 15.62 5.04
N ASP A 351 -0.10 16.21 6.20
CA ASP A 351 -0.98 16.22 7.37
C ASP A 351 -0.75 17.50 8.18
N GLU A 352 -1.83 18.20 8.52
CA GLU A 352 -1.83 19.36 9.43
C GLU A 352 -2.13 18.96 10.88
N PHE A 353 -2.29 17.66 11.13
CA PHE A 353 -2.61 17.06 12.44
C PHE A 353 -3.76 17.75 13.21
N ASN A 354 -4.73 18.27 12.46
CA ASN A 354 -5.94 18.88 13.03
C ASN A 354 -6.98 17.86 13.47
N ALA A 355 -6.90 16.63 12.95
CA ALA A 355 -7.72 15.51 13.39
C ALA A 355 -7.11 14.83 14.62
N ARG A 356 -7.93 14.09 15.34
CA ARG A 356 -7.50 13.33 16.53
C ARG A 356 -6.45 12.25 16.20
N GLU A 357 -6.66 11.57 15.08
CA GLU A 357 -5.77 10.51 14.59
C GLU A 357 -5.02 10.99 13.34
N PRO A 358 -3.81 10.51 13.10
CA PRO A 358 -3.09 10.78 11.86
C PRO A 358 -3.88 10.35 10.63
N GLY A 359 -3.68 11.03 9.50
CA GLY A 359 -4.35 10.73 8.25
C GLY A 359 -4.08 9.32 7.74
N LEU A 360 -4.92 8.87 6.79
CA LEU A 360 -4.89 7.50 6.28
C LEU A 360 -3.58 7.11 5.56
N GLN A 361 -2.78 8.07 5.12
CA GLN A 361 -1.47 7.83 4.48
C GLN A 361 -0.41 7.30 5.44
N TRP A 362 -0.62 7.44 6.75
CA TRP A 362 0.35 7.04 7.75
C TRP A 362 0.29 5.55 8.08
N GLN A 363 1.46 4.95 8.17
CA GLN A 363 1.65 3.56 8.57
C GLN A 363 2.80 3.43 9.56
N TRP A 364 2.62 2.56 10.56
CA TRP A 364 3.66 2.19 11.50
C TRP A 364 4.54 1.07 10.95
N ASN A 365 5.79 1.02 11.40
CA ASN A 365 6.76 -0.01 10.99
C ASN A 365 6.48 -1.40 11.61
N ALA A 366 5.49 -1.50 12.50
CA ALA A 366 4.96 -2.74 13.10
C ALA A 366 3.50 -2.50 13.53
N ASN A 367 2.84 -3.51 14.09
CA ASN A 367 1.52 -3.32 14.67
C ASN A 367 1.54 -2.24 15.74
N PRO A 368 0.67 -1.21 15.66
CA PRO A 368 0.67 -0.12 16.62
C PRO A 368 0.34 -0.60 18.03
N ALA A 369 1.05 -0.08 19.00
CA ALA A 369 0.80 -0.35 20.41
C ALA A 369 0.27 0.91 21.12
N PRO A 370 -0.58 0.76 22.16
CA PRO A 370 -1.03 1.87 22.97
C PRO A 370 0.14 2.71 23.49
N GLY A 371 0.00 4.03 23.39
CA GLY A 371 1.01 4.95 23.91
C GLY A 371 2.14 5.29 22.96
N TRP A 372 2.12 4.87 21.67
CA TRP A 372 3.09 5.35 20.69
C TRP A 372 2.83 6.80 20.29
N HIS A 373 1.58 7.22 20.29
CA HIS A 373 1.16 8.61 20.18
C HIS A 373 0.12 8.94 21.25
N THR A 374 -0.07 10.21 21.53
CA THR A 374 -1.10 10.69 22.45
C THR A 374 -2.02 11.64 21.71
N PRO A 375 -3.23 11.17 21.32
CA PRO A 375 -4.24 12.03 20.73
C PRO A 375 -4.59 13.19 21.66
N ASP A 376 -4.89 14.35 21.08
CA ASP A 376 -5.33 15.56 21.79
C ASP A 376 -4.38 16.09 22.89
N ALA A 377 -3.15 15.58 22.99
CA ALA A 377 -2.17 16.10 23.95
C ALA A 377 -1.85 17.58 23.72
N ARG A 378 -1.93 18.03 22.48
CA ARG A 378 -1.81 19.42 22.04
C ARG A 378 -2.67 19.61 20.79
N LYS A 379 -3.66 20.49 20.85
CA LYS A 379 -4.58 20.74 19.75
C LYS A 379 -3.82 21.18 18.48
N GLY A 380 -4.11 20.52 17.35
CA GLY A 380 -3.47 20.79 16.06
C GLY A 380 -2.01 20.31 15.97
N TRP A 381 -1.60 19.37 16.85
CA TRP A 381 -0.27 18.80 16.85
C TRP A 381 -0.36 17.27 17.06
N LEU A 382 0.48 16.55 16.36
CA LEU A 382 0.72 15.13 16.63
C LEU A 382 1.76 15.01 17.75
N ARG A 383 1.45 14.32 18.85
CA ARG A 383 2.43 13.92 19.85
C ARG A 383 2.85 12.48 19.65
N LEU A 384 4.11 12.27 19.28
CA LEU A 384 4.77 10.96 19.27
C LEU A 384 5.52 10.77 20.60
N ASN A 385 5.14 9.75 21.36
CA ASN A 385 5.85 9.39 22.60
C ASN A 385 7.12 8.62 22.25
N ALA A 386 8.26 9.14 22.64
CA ALA A 386 9.55 8.52 22.36
C ALA A 386 9.64 7.13 23.00
N GLN A 387 9.71 6.11 22.19
CA GLN A 387 9.84 4.73 22.64
C GLN A 387 11.29 4.39 23.00
N ALA A 388 11.47 3.49 23.97
CA ALA A 388 12.80 3.05 24.36
C ALA A 388 13.45 2.27 23.21
N ALA A 389 14.64 2.72 22.79
CA ALA A 389 15.43 2.04 21.77
C ALA A 389 16.94 2.15 22.09
N PRO A 390 17.74 1.10 21.83
CA PRO A 390 19.19 1.16 21.99
C PRO A 390 19.81 2.26 21.11
N LEU A 391 20.84 2.93 21.61
CA LEU A 391 21.54 3.97 20.86
C LEU A 391 22.29 3.43 19.64
N ASP A 392 22.79 2.21 19.75
CA ASP A 392 23.51 1.47 18.71
C ASP A 392 22.58 0.60 17.84
N GLY A 393 21.26 0.60 18.15
CA GLY A 393 20.24 -0.11 17.39
C GLY A 393 19.90 0.61 16.09
N SER A 394 19.47 -0.16 15.09
CA SER A 394 19.01 0.36 13.81
C SER A 394 17.63 1.00 13.93
N VAL A 395 17.42 2.12 13.22
CA VAL A 395 16.07 2.73 13.07
C VAL A 395 15.09 1.77 12.41
N ARG A 396 15.56 0.85 11.55
CA ARG A 396 14.73 -0.19 10.93
C ARG A 396 14.04 -1.12 11.94
N ASP A 397 14.67 -1.28 13.12
CA ASP A 397 14.18 -2.17 14.17
C ASP A 397 13.27 -1.44 15.18
N VAL A 398 13.03 -0.14 14.97
CA VAL A 398 12.14 0.67 15.82
C VAL A 398 10.69 0.48 15.35
N PRO A 399 9.82 -0.14 16.18
CA PRO A 399 8.43 -0.41 15.78
C PRO A 399 7.61 0.85 15.57
N SER A 400 7.84 1.88 16.38
CA SER A 400 7.08 3.13 16.44
C SER A 400 7.54 4.20 15.44
N VAL A 401 8.27 3.84 14.39
CA VAL A 401 8.51 4.74 13.25
C VAL A 401 7.20 4.90 12.49
N LEU A 402 6.78 6.14 12.28
CA LEU A 402 5.55 6.50 11.57
C LEU A 402 5.90 7.07 10.20
N THR A 403 5.54 6.37 9.13
CA THR A 403 5.96 6.70 7.77
C THR A 403 4.81 6.74 6.78
N GLN A 404 5.06 7.33 5.63
CA GLN A 404 4.23 7.24 4.43
C GLN A 404 5.09 6.95 3.21
N LYS A 405 4.47 6.50 2.13
CA LYS A 405 5.10 6.19 0.85
C LYS A 405 5.68 7.46 0.22
N PHE A 406 6.74 7.34 -0.59
CA PHE A 406 7.15 8.44 -1.46
C PHE A 406 6.01 8.74 -2.45
N PRO A 407 5.51 9.99 -2.52
CA PRO A 407 4.30 10.32 -3.29
C PRO A 407 4.58 10.80 -4.72
N ALA A 408 5.85 10.98 -5.11
CA ALA A 408 6.25 11.52 -6.41
C ALA A 408 7.75 11.28 -6.66
N PRO A 409 8.24 11.44 -7.92
CA PRO A 409 9.68 11.34 -8.23
C PRO A 409 10.51 12.44 -7.57
N ALA A 410 9.93 13.63 -7.42
CA ALA A 410 10.54 14.76 -6.72
C ALA A 410 9.49 15.45 -5.85
N PHE A 411 9.85 15.74 -4.60
CA PHE A 411 8.98 16.40 -3.63
C PHE A 411 9.76 16.99 -2.46
N THR A 412 9.13 17.88 -1.73
CA THR A 412 9.67 18.47 -0.50
C THR A 412 8.75 18.14 0.66
N VAL A 413 9.34 17.76 1.79
CA VAL A 413 8.67 17.60 3.08
C VAL A 413 9.11 18.71 4.00
N ASP A 414 8.17 19.46 4.53
CA ASP A 414 8.38 20.46 5.58
C ASP A 414 7.64 20.05 6.85
N THR A 415 8.31 20.13 7.99
CA THR A 415 7.71 19.88 9.30
C THR A 415 8.25 20.84 10.35
N ARG A 416 7.43 21.14 11.35
CA ARG A 416 7.78 21.95 12.52
C ARG A 416 7.66 21.09 13.75
N ILE A 417 8.73 21.01 14.54
CA ILE A 417 8.85 20.09 15.67
C ILE A 417 9.20 20.81 16.96
N GLU A 418 8.67 20.30 18.07
CA GLU A 418 9.03 20.64 19.45
C GLU A 418 9.28 19.37 20.26
N LEU A 419 10.16 19.44 21.24
CA LEU A 419 10.57 18.30 22.03
C LEU A 419 10.23 18.49 23.50
N GLY A 420 9.80 17.43 24.16
CA GLY A 420 9.70 17.34 25.61
C GLY A 420 10.49 16.16 26.14
N GLY A 421 11.33 16.43 27.14
CA GLY A 421 12.22 15.42 27.71
C GLY A 421 13.44 15.09 26.84
N ALA A 422 14.25 14.12 27.28
CA ALA A 422 15.49 13.74 26.63
C ALA A 422 15.28 12.66 25.57
N VAL A 423 15.27 13.07 24.29
CA VAL A 423 15.18 12.16 23.15
C VAL A 423 16.58 11.73 22.69
N THR A 424 16.69 10.51 22.16
CA THR A 424 17.91 10.02 21.51
C THR A 424 17.91 10.19 20.01
N ARG A 425 16.73 10.12 19.39
CA ARG A 425 16.48 10.42 17.98
C ARG A 425 15.09 11.03 17.87
N ALA A 426 14.93 12.19 17.26
CA ALA A 426 13.61 12.77 17.00
C ALA A 426 13.66 13.68 15.78
N GLY A 427 12.77 13.48 14.80
CA GLY A 427 12.69 14.28 13.59
C GLY A 427 12.20 13.51 12.37
N LEU A 428 12.66 13.93 11.19
CA LEU A 428 12.36 13.30 9.92
C LEU A 428 13.23 12.05 9.69
N VAL A 429 12.62 11.03 9.09
CA VAL A 429 13.30 9.81 8.65
C VAL A 429 12.97 9.50 7.19
N VAL A 430 13.96 9.04 6.44
CA VAL A 430 13.82 8.36 5.15
C VAL A 430 14.26 6.93 5.35
N LEU A 431 13.33 6.00 5.21
CA LEU A 431 13.49 4.59 5.60
C LEU A 431 13.46 3.67 4.38
N GLY A 432 14.49 2.87 4.22
CA GLY A 432 14.64 1.77 3.27
C GLY A 432 15.59 0.72 3.86
N ILE A 433 16.23 -0.10 3.01
CA ILE A 433 17.35 -0.96 3.42
C ILE A 433 18.49 -0.07 3.93
N LYS A 434 18.78 1.01 3.22
CA LYS A 434 19.54 2.15 3.72
C LYS A 434 18.56 3.15 4.32
N TYR A 435 19.00 3.95 5.30
CA TYR A 435 18.16 4.99 5.86
C TYR A 435 18.97 6.23 6.26
N ALA A 436 18.27 7.34 6.36
CA ALA A 436 18.77 8.57 6.96
C ALA A 436 17.71 9.15 7.90
N TRP A 437 18.12 9.74 9.01
CA TRP A 437 17.25 10.60 9.80
C TRP A 437 17.92 11.92 10.10
N PHE A 438 17.11 12.96 10.13
CA PHE A 438 17.55 14.30 10.45
C PHE A 438 16.62 14.94 11.49
N GLY A 439 17.21 15.49 12.55
CA GLY A 439 16.45 16.10 13.63
C GLY A 439 17.29 16.36 14.86
N VAL A 440 16.73 16.09 16.03
CA VAL A 440 17.31 16.47 17.30
C VAL A 440 17.69 15.23 18.13
N ARG A 441 18.84 15.31 18.77
CA ARG A 441 19.34 14.39 19.80
C ARG A 441 19.74 15.20 21.03
N HIS A 442 19.40 14.70 22.23
CA HIS A 442 19.97 15.21 23.47
C HIS A 442 21.29 14.51 23.78
N ALA A 443 22.31 15.31 24.07
CA ALA A 443 23.62 14.88 24.54
C ALA A 443 23.93 15.55 25.89
N LYS A 444 25.07 15.24 26.48
CA LYS A 444 25.50 15.85 27.76
C LYS A 444 25.64 17.37 27.65
N GLU A 445 26.05 17.85 26.48
CA GLU A 445 26.29 19.25 26.14
C GLU A 445 25.02 20.00 25.74
N GLY A 446 23.86 19.33 25.76
CA GLY A 446 22.56 19.92 25.35
C GLY A 446 21.96 19.27 24.11
N ALA A 447 20.94 19.92 23.54
CA ALA A 447 20.25 19.44 22.35
C ALA A 447 21.03 19.77 21.08
N GLN A 448 21.31 18.77 20.26
CA GLN A 448 22.08 18.84 19.02
C GLN A 448 21.21 18.55 17.81
N LEU A 449 21.42 19.29 16.71
CA LEU A 449 20.92 18.96 15.38
C LEU A 449 21.85 17.91 14.76
N VAL A 450 21.27 16.80 14.32
CA VAL A 450 22.01 15.62 13.85
C VAL A 450 21.46 15.12 12.53
N LEU A 451 22.36 14.89 11.57
CA LEU A 451 22.13 14.02 10.43
C LEU A 451 22.81 12.68 10.68
N ALA A 452 22.06 11.60 10.65
CA ALA A 452 22.60 10.26 10.76
C ALA A 452 22.18 9.41 9.55
N THR A 453 23.14 8.66 9.00
CA THR A 453 22.93 7.82 7.83
C THR A 453 23.37 6.38 8.10
N CYS A 454 22.67 5.44 7.49
CA CYS A 454 23.04 4.04 7.42
C CYS A 454 23.09 3.61 5.95
N GLU A 455 24.30 3.55 5.40
CA GLU A 455 24.54 3.22 4.00
C GLU A 455 24.67 1.71 3.75
N GLN A 456 24.83 0.91 4.80
CA GLN A 456 25.01 -0.53 4.69
C GLN A 456 23.67 -1.26 4.77
N PRO A 457 23.41 -2.23 3.88
CA PRO A 457 22.16 -3.00 3.91
C PRO A 457 22.06 -4.00 5.07
N ALA A 458 23.16 -4.29 5.77
CA ALA A 458 23.19 -5.29 6.83
C ALA A 458 22.43 -4.87 8.10
N ALA A 459 21.89 -5.86 8.84
CA ALA A 459 21.20 -5.63 10.11
C ALA A 459 22.08 -4.94 11.16
N ALA A 460 23.40 -5.07 11.07
CA ALA A 460 24.40 -4.47 11.97
C ALA A 460 24.97 -3.15 11.46
N CYS A 461 24.20 -2.37 10.71
CA CYS A 461 24.66 -1.07 10.24
C CYS A 461 24.89 -0.10 11.41
N LYS A 462 26.12 0.45 11.48
CA LYS A 462 26.44 1.55 12.39
C LYS A 462 26.09 2.88 11.74
N GLU A 463 25.25 3.67 12.41
CA GLU A 463 24.94 5.02 11.96
C GLU A 463 26.19 5.87 11.88
N GLN A 464 26.38 6.53 10.75
CA GLN A 464 27.34 7.64 10.60
C GLN A 464 26.63 8.91 11.06
N VAL A 465 27.08 9.46 12.18
CA VAL A 465 26.44 10.57 12.86
C VAL A 465 27.22 11.85 12.63
N GLN A 466 26.59 12.84 12.02
CA GLN A 466 27.12 14.19 11.84
C GLN A 466 26.33 15.18 12.70
N ILE A 467 27.02 15.88 13.62
CA ILE A 467 26.44 17.03 14.33
C ILE A 467 26.54 18.23 13.39
N VAL A 468 25.39 18.80 13.02
CA VAL A 468 25.32 19.94 12.10
C VAL A 468 25.08 21.26 12.82
N GLY A 469 24.75 21.22 14.11
CA GLY A 469 24.55 22.42 14.94
C GLY A 469 24.01 22.09 16.32
N SER A 470 23.77 23.11 17.12
CA SER A 470 23.04 23.03 18.40
C SER A 470 21.64 23.62 18.25
N VAL A 471 20.70 23.08 19.03
CA VAL A 471 19.33 23.63 19.09
C VAL A 471 19.37 24.87 19.98
N GLN A 472 19.34 26.04 19.34
CA GLN A 472 19.38 27.34 20.04
C GLN A 472 18.03 27.71 20.63
N ARG A 473 16.95 27.31 19.97
CA ARG A 473 15.55 27.56 20.36
C ARG A 473 14.61 26.57 19.70
N GLN A 474 13.43 26.41 20.28
CA GLN A 474 12.29 25.68 19.69
C GLN A 474 11.19 26.67 19.33
N PRO A 475 10.34 26.36 18.34
CA PRO A 475 10.37 25.15 17.51
C PRO A 475 11.53 25.12 16.52
N VAL A 476 11.81 23.90 16.01
CA VAL A 476 12.74 23.69 14.91
C VAL A 476 11.92 23.30 13.66
N HIS A 477 12.18 23.97 12.55
CA HIS A 477 11.65 23.57 11.24
C HIS A 477 12.65 22.66 10.55
N VAL A 478 12.20 21.53 10.08
CA VAL A 478 13.00 20.48 9.43
C VAL A 478 12.45 20.22 8.05
N ARG A 479 13.33 20.11 7.07
CA ARG A 479 12.99 19.89 5.67
C ARG A 479 13.75 18.68 5.12
N ALA A 480 13.07 17.86 4.32
CA ALA A 480 13.69 16.87 3.44
C ALA A 480 13.26 17.16 2.00
N GLN A 481 14.20 17.43 1.12
CA GLN A 481 13.96 17.63 -0.31
C GLN A 481 14.42 16.38 -1.07
N VAL A 482 13.50 15.73 -1.74
CA VAL A 482 13.74 14.56 -2.61
C VAL A 482 13.73 15.04 -4.06
N SER A 483 14.80 14.74 -4.79
CA SER A 483 14.92 15.00 -6.23
C SER A 483 14.97 13.68 -7.00
N ASP A 484 14.91 13.77 -8.33
CA ASP A 484 15.01 12.62 -9.23
C ASP A 484 16.21 11.73 -8.86
N GLY A 485 16.02 10.40 -8.99
CA GLY A 485 16.98 9.41 -8.49
C GLY A 485 16.92 9.20 -6.98
N ALA A 486 15.85 9.69 -6.32
CA ALA A 486 15.63 9.57 -4.87
C ALA A 486 16.77 10.15 -4.02
N ILE A 487 17.39 11.23 -4.50
CA ILE A 487 18.44 11.96 -3.77
C ILE A 487 17.79 12.90 -2.77
N VAL A 488 18.09 12.71 -1.49
CA VAL A 488 17.51 13.44 -0.37
C VAL A 488 18.51 14.45 0.17
N ARG A 489 18.10 15.72 0.32
CA ARG A 489 18.83 16.76 1.04
C ARG A 489 18.03 17.21 2.24
N PHE A 490 18.66 17.24 3.40
CA PHE A 490 18.04 17.76 4.61
C PHE A 490 18.43 19.21 4.86
N ALA A 491 17.52 19.93 5.51
CA ALA A 491 17.77 21.31 5.92
C ALA A 491 16.97 21.64 7.20
N TYR A 492 17.38 22.68 7.91
CA TYR A 492 16.69 23.16 9.10
C TYR A 492 16.57 24.68 9.13
N SER A 493 15.62 25.17 9.91
CA SER A 493 15.43 26.60 10.17
C SER A 493 14.89 26.82 11.58
N PHE A 494 15.25 27.95 12.20
CA PHE A 494 14.68 28.40 13.47
C PHE A 494 13.60 29.48 13.31
N ASP A 495 13.38 29.97 12.09
CA ASP A 495 12.38 31.01 11.78
C ASP A 495 11.34 30.53 10.73
N GLY A 496 11.52 29.34 10.18
CA GLY A 496 10.66 28.77 9.14
C GLY A 496 10.82 29.43 7.76
N LYS A 497 11.79 30.32 7.59
CA LYS A 497 12.03 31.06 6.35
C LYS A 497 13.43 30.83 5.79
N ASN A 498 14.43 30.95 6.63
CA ASN A 498 15.83 30.80 6.24
C ASN A 498 16.32 29.43 6.59
N TYR A 499 16.50 28.56 5.57
CA TYR A 499 16.93 27.18 5.75
C TYR A 499 18.43 27.03 5.53
N THR A 500 19.07 26.29 6.44
CA THR A 500 20.47 25.86 6.35
C THR A 500 20.53 24.40 5.97
N LEU A 501 21.33 24.04 4.97
CA LEU A 501 21.54 22.66 4.56
C LEU A 501 22.25 21.88 5.67
N ALA A 502 21.84 20.62 5.84
CA ALA A 502 22.36 19.68 6.84
C ALA A 502 23.14 18.54 6.15
N GLY A 503 24.46 18.63 6.18
CA GLY A 503 25.35 17.56 5.71
C GLY A 503 25.28 17.29 4.21
N ALA A 504 25.80 16.10 3.82
CA ALA A 504 25.81 15.63 2.44
C ALA A 504 24.44 15.05 2.01
N PRO A 505 24.14 15.02 0.71
CA PRO A 505 22.96 14.32 0.20
C PRO A 505 23.00 12.81 0.53
N PHE A 506 21.81 12.25 0.76
CA PHE A 506 21.59 10.83 0.96
C PHE A 506 20.80 10.25 -0.21
N THR A 507 21.21 9.12 -0.77
CA THR A 507 20.42 8.42 -1.81
C THR A 507 19.54 7.36 -1.15
N ALA A 508 18.23 7.56 -1.19
CA ALA A 508 17.27 6.60 -0.65
C ALA A 508 17.30 5.29 -1.43
N SER A 509 16.98 4.20 -0.77
CA SER A 509 16.93 2.85 -1.35
C SER A 509 15.57 2.21 -1.12
N VAL A 510 15.27 1.17 -1.88
CA VAL A 510 14.14 0.28 -1.57
C VAL A 510 14.21 -0.21 -0.12
N GLY A 511 13.05 -0.52 0.45
CA GLY A 511 12.94 -1.43 1.59
C GLY A 511 12.92 -2.89 1.15
N ARG A 512 12.50 -3.80 2.01
CA ARG A 512 12.31 -5.20 1.62
C ARG A 512 10.91 -5.38 1.03
N TRP A 513 10.83 -5.46 -0.29
CA TRP A 513 9.59 -5.52 -1.11
C TRP A 513 8.75 -4.23 -1.12
N VAL A 514 9.18 -3.18 -0.45
CA VAL A 514 8.53 -1.86 -0.42
C VAL A 514 9.47 -0.79 -0.98
N GLY A 515 8.92 0.34 -1.41
CA GLY A 515 9.70 1.53 -1.71
C GLY A 515 10.29 2.18 -0.46
N ALA A 516 11.09 3.20 -0.66
CA ALA A 516 11.49 4.11 0.41
C ALA A 516 10.26 4.79 1.01
N GLN A 517 10.32 5.06 2.29
CA GLN A 517 9.29 5.76 3.04
C GLN A 517 9.87 7.02 3.67
N VAL A 518 9.03 8.03 3.85
CA VAL A 518 9.39 9.26 4.56
C VAL A 518 8.46 9.45 5.74
N GLY A 519 8.97 9.91 6.88
CA GLY A 519 8.12 10.05 8.05
C GLY A 519 8.82 10.61 9.28
N LEU A 520 8.34 10.19 10.44
CA LEU A 520 8.67 10.72 11.74
C LEU A 520 9.23 9.63 12.66
N LEU A 521 10.19 10.02 13.47
CA LEU A 521 10.87 9.15 14.43
C LEU A 521 10.97 9.85 15.78
N ALA A 522 10.67 9.13 16.87
CA ALA A 522 10.95 9.57 18.24
C ALA A 522 11.41 8.38 19.10
N THR A 523 12.64 8.44 19.63
CA THR A 523 13.18 7.43 20.56
C THR A 523 13.86 8.08 21.76
N ARG A 524 13.94 7.30 22.85
CA ARG A 524 14.67 7.65 24.07
C ARG A 524 15.55 6.47 24.50
N ALA A 525 16.50 6.73 25.38
CA ALA A 525 17.34 5.67 25.94
C ALA A 525 16.49 4.72 26.81
N PRO A 526 16.78 3.41 26.81
CA PRO A 526 16.17 2.48 27.74
C PRO A 526 16.36 2.93 29.20
N GLY A 527 15.30 2.87 29.99
CA GLY A 527 15.30 3.30 31.41
C GLY A 527 15.29 4.80 31.65
N SER A 528 15.36 5.66 30.61
CA SER A 528 15.23 7.12 30.79
C SER A 528 13.79 7.54 31.06
N ALA A 529 13.62 8.77 31.58
CA ALA A 529 12.32 9.39 31.79
C ALA A 529 11.53 9.51 30.45
N PRO A 530 10.19 9.56 30.51
CA PRO A 530 9.37 9.79 29.33
C PRO A 530 9.79 11.05 28.56
N ALA A 531 9.79 10.94 27.24
CA ALA A 531 10.07 12.03 26.33
C ALA A 531 9.13 11.95 25.13
N TYR A 532 8.98 13.02 24.36
CA TYR A 532 8.09 13.08 23.23
C TYR A 532 8.58 14.04 22.15
N LEU A 533 8.04 13.85 20.96
CA LEU A 533 8.15 14.76 19.81
C LEU A 533 6.74 15.28 19.48
N ASP A 534 6.55 16.60 19.57
CA ASP A 534 5.37 17.28 19.07
C ASP A 534 5.63 17.77 17.65
N VAL A 535 4.71 17.48 16.74
CA VAL A 535 4.78 17.81 15.31
C VAL A 535 3.56 18.63 14.93
N ASP A 536 3.78 19.88 14.48
CA ASP A 536 2.73 20.83 14.11
C ASP A 536 2.05 20.45 12.78
N TYR A 537 2.87 20.14 11.79
CA TYR A 537 2.43 19.73 10.46
C TYR A 537 3.50 18.88 9.78
N PHE A 538 3.06 18.15 8.77
CA PHE A 538 3.90 17.43 7.83
C PHE A 538 3.40 17.78 6.42
N ARG A 539 3.98 18.79 5.79
CA ARG A 539 3.53 19.30 4.49
C ARG A 539 4.39 18.74 3.38
N VAL A 540 3.72 18.20 2.37
CA VAL A 540 4.37 17.66 1.18
C VAL A 540 3.99 18.54 -0.02
N GLY A 541 5.01 19.04 -0.72
CA GLY A 541 4.88 19.89 -1.91
C GLY A 541 5.83 19.46 -3.02
N ARG A 542 5.70 20.11 -4.16
CA ARG A 542 6.65 19.95 -5.29
C ARG A 542 7.93 20.73 -5.04
#